data_745845a797f94ea8e340788f9a165fcf
#
_entry.id   745845a797f94ea8e340788f9a165fcf
#
_cell.length_a   1.000
_cell.length_b   1.000
_cell.length_c   1.000
_cell.angle_alpha   90.00
_cell.angle_beta   90.00
_cell.angle_gamma   90.00
#
_symmetry.space_group_name_H-M   'P 1'
#
loop_
_entity.id
_entity.type
_entity.pdbx_description
1 polymer ?
#
loop_
_entity_poly.entity_id
_entity_poly.type
_entity_poly.pdbx_seq_one_letter_code
_entity_poly.pdbx_strand_id
1 'polypeptide(L)'
;LSIVLFNDNTWRYVRNRDISADDLTVFTADWDTTKLQPYGKDLKELPVSLVIDLVDSLKSYHYPRVGRINSKYGPRRRGIHQGTDIGLKIGDPVYAVFDGRVRLTQYYRGGYGNLIVLRHDNGLETFYGHLSEILVKPEQWVTAGQVIGYGGNAGRSTGPPLPFEVRYKG
;
A
#
# COMPACT_ATOMS: atom_id res chain seq x y z
N LEU A 1 -3.94 13.48 10.92
CA LEU A 1 -2.83 12.69 11.46
C LEU A 1 -1.70 12.68 10.45
N SER A 2 -0.55 13.16 10.87
CA SER A 2 0.63 13.24 10.00
C SER A 2 1.79 12.44 10.59
N ILE A 3 2.66 11.95 9.74
CA ILE A 3 3.93 11.33 10.12
C ILE A 3 5.08 12.09 9.47
N VAL A 4 6.25 12.09 10.10
CA VAL A 4 7.52 12.37 9.44
C VAL A 4 8.17 11.03 9.14
N LEU A 5 8.43 10.79 7.87
CA LEU A 5 9.21 9.66 7.39
C LEU A 5 10.66 10.13 7.18
N PHE A 6 11.62 9.38 7.67
CA PHE A 6 13.05 9.64 7.50
C PHE A 6 13.65 8.73 6.43
N ASN A 7 14.77 9.12 5.86
CA ASN A 7 15.47 8.37 4.82
C ASN A 7 16.08 7.03 5.30
N ASP A 8 16.12 6.77 6.60
CA ASP A 8 16.49 5.49 7.21
C ASP A 8 15.29 4.55 7.41
N ASN A 9 14.12 4.88 6.84
CA ASN A 9 12.85 4.19 7.00
C ASN A 9 12.27 4.24 8.43
N THR A 10 12.78 5.08 9.31
CA THR A 10 12.14 5.39 10.58
C THR A 10 11.05 6.44 10.41
N TRP A 11 10.12 6.51 11.34
CA TRP A 11 9.03 7.50 11.29
C TRP A 11 8.57 7.89 12.69
N ARG A 12 7.94 9.05 12.81
CA ARG A 12 7.30 9.53 14.05
C ARG A 12 6.01 10.28 13.75
N TYR A 13 5.07 10.25 14.68
CA TYR A 13 3.87 11.09 14.60
C TYR A 13 4.22 12.57 14.82
N VAL A 14 3.50 13.44 14.10
CA VAL A 14 3.51 14.90 14.30
C VAL A 14 2.08 15.40 14.45
N ARG A 15 1.90 16.40 15.31
CA ARG A 15 0.62 17.10 15.45
C ARG A 15 0.54 18.20 14.40
N ASN A 16 -0.59 18.25 13.72
CA ASN A 16 -0.99 19.24 12.71
C ASN A 16 0.06 20.26 12.27
N ARG A 17 0.40 20.24 10.99
CA ARG A 17 0.86 21.39 10.24
C ARG A 17 -0.05 21.54 9.04
N ASP A 18 -0.41 22.80 8.72
CA ASP A 18 -1.11 23.15 7.50
C ASP A 18 -0.24 22.74 6.30
N ILE A 19 -0.59 21.64 5.69
CA ILE A 19 -0.01 21.20 4.43
C ILE A 19 -1.11 21.35 3.40
N SER A 20 -0.97 22.33 2.54
CA SER A 20 -1.83 22.46 1.38
C SER A 20 -1.49 21.32 0.40
N ALA A 21 -2.36 20.36 0.28
CA ALA A 21 -2.17 19.23 -0.62
C ALA A 21 -3.27 19.20 -1.68
N ASP A 22 -3.16 20.04 -2.67
CA ASP A 22 -3.90 19.89 -3.93
C ASP A 22 -2.94 19.68 -5.11
N ASP A 23 -1.89 18.91 -4.91
CA ASP A 23 -0.99 18.58 -6.00
C ASP A 23 -1.40 17.27 -6.67
N LEU A 24 -2.28 17.38 -7.68
CA LEU A 24 -2.68 16.24 -8.51
C LEU A 24 -1.52 15.61 -9.29
N THR A 25 -0.32 16.23 -9.28
CA THR A 25 0.88 15.65 -9.89
C THR A 25 1.27 14.34 -9.23
N VAL A 26 0.89 14.12 -7.96
CA VAL A 26 1.10 12.85 -7.26
C VAL A 26 0.50 11.66 -8.01
N PHE A 27 -0.60 11.87 -8.74
CA PHE A 27 -1.28 10.83 -9.53
C PHE A 27 -0.78 10.71 -10.97
N THR A 28 0.14 11.56 -11.39
CA THR A 28 0.69 11.58 -12.76
C THR A 28 2.20 11.39 -12.79
N ALA A 29 2.93 11.93 -11.82
CA ALA A 29 4.36 11.76 -11.72
C ALA A 29 4.73 10.28 -11.49
N ASP A 30 5.65 9.76 -12.30
CA ASP A 30 6.08 8.35 -12.26
C ASP A 30 4.90 7.35 -12.33
N TRP A 31 3.83 7.72 -13.05
CA TRP A 31 2.66 6.88 -13.22
C TRP A 31 2.91 5.81 -14.28
N ASP A 32 2.95 4.56 -13.87
CA ASP A 32 3.12 3.41 -14.74
C ASP A 32 2.25 2.25 -14.24
N THR A 33 1.31 1.84 -15.07
CA THR A 33 0.35 0.77 -14.75
C THR A 33 0.91 -0.63 -15.00
N THR A 34 2.14 -0.75 -15.47
CA THR A 34 2.78 -2.01 -15.87
C THR A 34 3.95 -2.39 -14.98
N LYS A 35 4.65 -1.42 -14.40
CA LYS A 35 5.82 -1.65 -13.56
C LYS A 35 5.46 -1.67 -12.08
N LEU A 36 5.98 -2.67 -11.37
CA LEU A 36 5.83 -2.74 -9.92
C LEU A 36 6.48 -1.54 -9.22
N GLN A 37 7.67 -1.15 -9.68
CA GLN A 37 8.42 0.02 -9.21
C GLN A 37 8.68 0.95 -10.40
N PRO A 38 7.82 1.95 -10.63
CA PRO A 38 7.99 2.89 -11.73
C PRO A 38 9.06 3.95 -11.47
N TYR A 39 9.42 4.12 -10.19
CA TYR A 39 10.34 5.18 -9.75
C TYR A 39 11.76 4.91 -10.24
N GLY A 40 12.45 5.99 -10.66
CA GLY A 40 13.85 5.95 -11.05
C GLY A 40 14.74 5.51 -9.87
N LYS A 41 15.95 5.02 -10.19
CA LYS A 41 16.93 4.60 -9.18
C LYS A 41 17.56 5.77 -8.40
N ASP A 42 17.28 7.00 -8.79
CA ASP A 42 17.87 8.20 -8.19
C ASP A 42 17.13 8.61 -6.90
N LEU A 43 17.13 7.69 -5.91
CA LEU A 43 16.74 7.99 -4.54
C LEU A 43 17.65 9.00 -3.84
N LYS A 44 18.71 9.47 -4.55
CA LYS A 44 19.68 10.44 -4.02
C LYS A 44 19.07 11.81 -3.73
N GLU A 45 17.93 12.11 -4.30
CA GLU A 45 17.23 13.40 -4.13
C GLU A 45 16.10 13.35 -3.10
N LEU A 46 15.90 12.21 -2.41
CA LEU A 46 14.89 12.17 -1.35
C LEU A 46 15.35 13.09 -0.19
N PRO A 47 14.47 13.94 0.33
CA PRO A 47 14.78 14.75 1.49
C PRO A 47 15.13 13.87 2.67
N VAL A 48 15.96 14.37 3.60
CA VAL A 48 16.34 13.68 4.83
C VAL A 48 15.10 13.26 5.65
N SER A 49 14.02 14.03 5.53
CA SER A 49 12.73 13.71 6.10
C SER A 49 11.59 14.26 5.25
N LEU A 50 10.47 13.56 5.25
CA LEU A 50 9.24 13.93 4.55
C LEU A 50 8.07 13.89 5.53
N VAL A 51 7.27 14.94 5.52
CA VAL A 51 5.99 14.94 6.27
C VAL A 51 4.91 14.35 5.38
N ILE A 52 4.21 13.34 5.86
CA ILE A 52 3.12 12.69 5.15
C ILE A 52 1.86 12.80 5.99
N ASP A 53 0.82 13.39 5.44
CA ASP A 53 -0.51 13.38 6.02
C ASP A 53 -1.17 12.03 5.72
N LEU A 54 -1.48 11.28 6.77
CA LEU A 54 -2.14 9.98 6.64
C LEU A 54 -3.66 10.11 6.61
N VAL A 55 -4.20 11.00 7.43
CA VAL A 55 -5.63 11.20 7.59
C VAL A 55 -5.89 12.65 7.97
N ASP A 56 -6.68 13.36 7.21
CA ASP A 56 -7.19 14.70 7.51
C ASP A 56 -8.56 14.64 8.20
N SER A 57 -9.30 13.54 7.99
CA SER A 57 -10.55 13.23 8.67
C SER A 57 -10.65 11.74 9.02
N LEU A 58 -11.52 11.38 9.96
CA LEU A 58 -11.79 9.99 10.35
C LEU A 58 -12.37 9.13 9.21
N LYS A 59 -12.79 9.77 8.11
CA LYS A 59 -13.41 9.10 6.94
C LYS A 59 -12.39 8.60 5.92
N SER A 60 -11.14 9.02 6.01
CA SER A 60 -10.12 8.72 4.99
C SER A 60 -9.32 7.45 5.26
N TYR A 61 -9.66 6.70 6.29
CA TYR A 61 -8.92 5.48 6.65
C TYR A 61 -9.85 4.30 6.93
N HIS A 62 -9.49 3.16 6.38
CA HIS A 62 -10.12 1.87 6.68
C HIS A 62 -9.06 0.78 6.82
N TYR A 63 -9.28 -0.20 7.69
CA TYR A 63 -8.39 -1.37 7.75
C TYR A 63 -8.46 -2.16 6.46
N PRO A 64 -7.31 -2.60 5.88
CA PRO A 64 -7.31 -3.40 4.65
C PRO A 64 -8.02 -4.73 4.86
N ARG A 65 -7.96 -5.24 6.07
CA ARG A 65 -8.65 -6.41 6.57
C ARG A 65 -8.57 -6.43 8.10
N VAL A 66 -9.67 -6.73 8.77
CA VAL A 66 -9.65 -7.02 10.21
C VAL A 66 -9.23 -8.47 10.40
N GLY A 67 -8.04 -8.71 10.92
CA GLY A 67 -7.50 -10.05 11.09
C GLY A 67 -6.27 -10.07 12.00
N ARG A 68 -5.85 -11.30 12.37
CA ARG A 68 -4.61 -11.49 13.14
C ARG A 68 -3.41 -11.11 12.29
N ILE A 69 -2.46 -10.38 12.87
CA ILE A 69 -1.16 -10.17 12.25
C ILE A 69 -0.34 -11.46 12.41
N ASN A 70 -0.05 -12.11 11.29
CA ASN A 70 0.72 -13.36 11.25
C ASN A 70 2.22 -13.07 11.26
N SER A 71 2.64 -11.99 10.59
CA SER A 71 4.04 -11.56 10.52
C SER A 71 4.11 -10.05 10.35
N LYS A 72 4.96 -9.41 11.12
CA LYS A 72 5.19 -7.96 11.09
C LYS A 72 6.25 -7.59 10.05
N TYR A 73 6.22 -6.33 9.60
CA TYR A 73 7.33 -5.69 8.89
C TYR A 73 8.60 -5.74 9.75
N GLY A 74 9.76 -5.90 9.11
CA GLY A 74 11.05 -5.77 9.76
C GLY A 74 12.08 -6.83 9.38
N PRO A 75 13.24 -6.83 10.07
CA PRO A 75 14.34 -7.72 9.76
C PRO A 75 13.98 -9.19 9.98
N ARG A 76 14.44 -10.04 9.08
CA ARG A 76 14.38 -11.50 9.14
C ARG A 76 15.78 -12.08 8.98
N ARG A 77 15.95 -13.37 9.29
CA ARG A 77 17.25 -14.07 9.14
C ARG A 77 17.88 -13.94 7.74
N ARG A 78 17.07 -13.77 6.68
CA ARG A 78 17.51 -13.70 5.28
C ARG A 78 17.00 -12.44 4.58
N GLY A 79 17.05 -11.27 5.22
CA GLY A 79 16.62 -10.00 4.62
C GLY A 79 15.57 -9.27 5.43
N ILE A 80 14.81 -8.42 4.78
CA ILE A 80 13.76 -7.60 5.38
C ILE A 80 12.40 -8.07 4.85
N HIS A 81 11.45 -8.28 5.76
CA HIS A 81 10.05 -8.43 5.40
C HIS A 81 9.46 -7.04 5.13
N GLN A 82 9.11 -6.77 3.88
CA GLN A 82 8.74 -5.43 3.42
C GLN A 82 7.31 -5.03 3.78
N GLY A 83 6.52 -5.93 4.37
CA GLY A 83 5.14 -5.67 4.69
C GLY A 83 4.68 -6.31 5.99
N THR A 84 3.39 -6.24 6.21
CA THR A 84 2.69 -6.92 7.30
C THR A 84 1.78 -8.00 6.73
N ASP A 85 1.95 -9.23 7.20
CA ASP A 85 1.09 -10.34 6.80
C ASP A 85 -0.14 -10.41 7.70
N ILE A 86 -1.31 -10.12 7.16
CA ILE A 86 -2.58 -10.13 7.89
C ILE A 86 -3.33 -11.43 7.57
N GLY A 87 -3.82 -12.11 8.60
CA GLY A 87 -4.59 -13.34 8.46
C GLY A 87 -5.83 -13.14 7.59
N LEU A 88 -5.98 -13.98 6.56
CA LEU A 88 -7.00 -13.90 5.53
C LEU A 88 -7.51 -15.30 5.21
N LYS A 89 -8.81 -15.43 4.99
CA LYS A 89 -9.41 -16.65 4.44
C LYS A 89 -9.74 -16.45 2.96
N ILE A 90 -9.85 -17.53 2.22
CA ILE A 90 -10.31 -17.48 0.84
C ILE A 90 -11.71 -16.84 0.81
N GLY A 91 -11.88 -15.84 -0.06
CA GLY A 91 -13.15 -15.12 -0.20
C GLY A 91 -13.36 -14.00 0.81
N ASP A 92 -12.47 -13.80 1.77
CA ASP A 92 -12.56 -12.64 2.67
C ASP A 92 -12.38 -11.33 1.89
N PRO A 93 -13.20 -10.31 2.14
CA PRO A 93 -13.05 -9.02 1.45
C PRO A 93 -11.80 -8.29 1.89
N VAL A 94 -11.14 -7.67 0.91
CA VAL A 94 -9.98 -6.78 1.08
C VAL A 94 -10.39 -5.38 0.68
N TYR A 95 -10.07 -4.41 1.52
CA TYR A 95 -10.54 -3.04 1.41
C TYR A 95 -9.39 -2.07 1.10
N ALA A 96 -9.67 -1.02 0.35
CA ALA A 96 -8.78 0.12 0.20
C ALA A 96 -8.61 0.83 1.56
N VAL A 97 -7.34 1.09 1.97
CA VAL A 97 -7.08 1.74 3.27
C VAL A 97 -7.32 3.23 3.25
N PHE A 98 -7.09 3.90 2.12
CA PHE A 98 -7.31 5.32 1.89
C PHE A 98 -8.00 5.53 0.55
N ASP A 99 -8.55 6.72 0.35
CA ASP A 99 -8.95 7.17 -0.97
C ASP A 99 -7.74 7.18 -1.90
N GLY A 100 -7.93 6.85 -3.16
CA GLY A 100 -6.82 6.79 -4.09
C GLY A 100 -7.20 6.30 -5.48
N ARG A 101 -6.18 6.08 -6.30
CA ARG A 101 -6.30 5.62 -7.68
C ARG A 101 -5.55 4.31 -7.85
N VAL A 102 -6.17 3.35 -8.53
CA VAL A 102 -5.54 2.07 -8.84
C VAL A 102 -4.41 2.31 -9.84
N ARG A 103 -3.17 2.08 -9.42
CA ARG A 103 -2.02 2.20 -10.31
C ARG A 103 -1.74 0.91 -11.06
N LEU A 104 -1.81 -0.23 -10.38
CA LEU A 104 -1.46 -1.53 -10.93
C LEU A 104 -2.44 -2.60 -10.47
N THR A 105 -2.84 -3.47 -11.42
CA THR A 105 -3.45 -4.77 -11.10
C THR A 105 -2.79 -5.81 -11.97
N GLN A 106 -2.13 -6.80 -11.36
CA GLN A 106 -1.34 -7.77 -12.11
C GLN A 106 -1.13 -9.06 -11.32
N TYR A 107 -0.99 -10.18 -12.06
CA TYR A 107 -0.43 -11.39 -11.47
C TYR A 107 1.11 -11.30 -11.47
N TYR A 108 1.69 -11.26 -10.29
CA TYR A 108 3.13 -11.09 -10.10
C TYR A 108 3.78 -12.39 -9.58
N ARG A 109 4.52 -13.07 -10.45
CA ARG A 109 5.20 -14.33 -10.12
C ARG A 109 6.29 -14.20 -9.04
N GLY A 110 6.78 -12.99 -8.79
CA GLY A 110 7.82 -12.67 -7.81
C GLY A 110 7.39 -12.74 -6.34
N GLY A 111 6.26 -13.37 -6.03
CA GLY A 111 5.84 -13.63 -4.66
C GLY A 111 4.47 -13.07 -4.27
N TYR A 112 3.96 -12.03 -4.96
CA TYR A 112 2.69 -11.40 -4.61
C TYR A 112 1.45 -12.12 -5.17
N GLY A 113 1.57 -12.98 -6.18
CA GLY A 113 0.42 -13.55 -6.88
C GLY A 113 -0.44 -12.45 -7.52
N ASN A 114 -1.76 -12.52 -7.37
CA ASN A 114 -2.62 -11.42 -7.77
C ASN A 114 -2.40 -10.24 -6.83
N LEU A 115 -2.03 -9.10 -7.42
CA LEU A 115 -1.59 -7.89 -6.73
C LEU A 115 -2.41 -6.70 -7.19
N ILE A 116 -2.80 -5.86 -6.23
CA ILE A 116 -3.30 -4.50 -6.44
C ILE A 116 -2.32 -3.53 -5.82
N VAL A 117 -2.01 -2.43 -6.52
CA VAL A 117 -1.29 -1.28 -5.99
C VAL A 117 -2.18 -0.05 -6.14
N LEU A 118 -2.45 0.62 -5.02
CA LEU A 118 -3.14 1.90 -4.99
C LEU A 118 -2.13 3.01 -4.72
N ARG A 119 -2.29 4.15 -5.40
CA ARG A 119 -1.60 5.40 -5.05
C ARG A 119 -2.59 6.35 -4.42
N HIS A 120 -2.14 7.05 -3.38
CA HIS A 120 -2.92 7.96 -2.57
C HIS A 120 -2.47 9.41 -2.77
N ASP A 121 -3.29 10.37 -2.39
CA ASP A 121 -3.04 11.81 -2.55
C ASP A 121 -1.78 12.30 -1.82
N ASN A 122 -1.41 11.62 -0.73
CA ASN A 122 -0.20 11.90 0.04
C ASN A 122 1.09 11.26 -0.55
N GLY A 123 1.03 10.69 -1.76
CA GLY A 123 2.15 10.04 -2.44
C GLY A 123 2.51 8.65 -1.93
N LEU A 124 1.79 8.12 -0.95
CA LEU A 124 1.94 6.73 -0.53
C LEU A 124 1.35 5.77 -1.56
N GLU A 125 1.92 4.58 -1.61
CA GLU A 125 1.35 3.43 -2.30
C GLU A 125 1.06 2.31 -1.31
N THR A 126 -0.09 1.67 -1.47
CA THR A 126 -0.46 0.48 -0.70
C THR A 126 -0.58 -0.72 -1.62
N PHE A 127 -0.02 -1.84 -1.16
CA PHE A 127 0.11 -3.09 -1.89
C PHE A 127 -0.76 -4.15 -1.21
N TYR A 128 -1.53 -4.89 -2.02
CA TYR A 128 -2.43 -5.94 -1.57
C TYR A 128 -2.20 -7.19 -2.41
N GLY A 129 -1.50 -8.17 -1.85
CA GLY A 129 -1.12 -9.38 -2.57
C GLY A 129 -1.93 -10.61 -2.19
N HIS A 130 -1.64 -11.73 -2.84
CA HIS A 130 -2.25 -13.04 -2.65
C HIS A 130 -3.78 -13.05 -2.77
N LEU A 131 -4.32 -12.20 -3.63
CA LEU A 131 -5.75 -12.14 -3.88
C LEU A 131 -6.21 -13.33 -4.73
N SER A 132 -7.42 -13.83 -4.47
CA SER A 132 -8.10 -14.78 -5.36
C SER A 132 -8.76 -14.07 -6.52
N GLU A 133 -9.27 -12.86 -6.26
CA GLU A 133 -10.00 -12.07 -7.22
C GLU A 133 -9.67 -10.58 -7.06
N ILE A 134 -9.57 -9.88 -8.19
CA ILE A 134 -9.38 -8.43 -8.28
C ILE A 134 -10.67 -7.81 -8.81
N LEU A 135 -11.25 -6.87 -8.07
CA LEU A 135 -12.52 -6.23 -8.42
C LEU A 135 -12.36 -4.84 -9.07
N VAL A 136 -11.14 -4.36 -9.16
CA VAL A 136 -10.80 -3.04 -9.67
C VAL A 136 -9.84 -3.14 -10.85
N LYS A 137 -9.74 -2.10 -11.64
CA LYS A 137 -8.83 -2.01 -12.80
C LYS A 137 -7.91 -0.79 -12.69
N PRO A 138 -6.75 -0.80 -13.35
CA PRO A 138 -5.89 0.37 -13.42
C PRO A 138 -6.67 1.64 -13.81
N GLU A 139 -6.25 2.77 -13.28
CA GLU A 139 -6.87 4.09 -13.48
C GLU A 139 -8.17 4.34 -12.68
N GLN A 140 -8.79 3.31 -12.11
CA GLN A 140 -10.01 3.45 -11.32
C GLN A 140 -9.76 4.18 -10.00
N TRP A 141 -10.63 5.14 -9.68
CA TRP A 141 -10.68 5.75 -8.36
C TRP A 141 -11.40 4.84 -7.37
N VAL A 142 -10.90 4.80 -6.14
CA VAL A 142 -11.46 4.05 -5.02
C VAL A 142 -11.52 4.91 -3.77
N THR A 143 -12.47 4.61 -2.90
CA THR A 143 -12.59 5.27 -1.59
C THR A 143 -12.16 4.34 -0.47
N ALA A 144 -11.71 4.90 0.65
CA ALA A 144 -11.39 4.13 1.85
C ALA A 144 -12.58 3.26 2.26
N GLY A 145 -12.32 1.98 2.54
CA GLY A 145 -13.37 0.99 2.85
C GLY A 145 -14.06 0.37 1.64
N GLN A 146 -13.76 0.78 0.43
CA GLN A 146 -14.25 0.10 -0.77
C GLN A 146 -13.61 -1.28 -0.88
N VAL A 147 -14.42 -2.32 -1.17
CA VAL A 147 -13.89 -3.66 -1.48
C VAL A 147 -13.18 -3.60 -2.83
N ILE A 148 -11.91 -3.98 -2.85
CA ILE A 148 -11.05 -3.95 -4.05
C ILE A 148 -10.70 -5.34 -4.56
N GLY A 149 -10.89 -6.37 -3.75
CA GLY A 149 -10.63 -7.75 -4.11
C GLY A 149 -11.01 -8.71 -2.98
N TYR A 150 -10.77 -9.98 -3.23
CA TYR A 150 -10.99 -11.04 -2.23
C TYR A 150 -9.71 -11.79 -1.92
N GLY A 151 -9.59 -12.26 -0.69
CA GLY A 151 -8.50 -13.09 -0.25
C GLY A 151 -8.41 -14.41 -0.99
N GLY A 152 -7.19 -14.81 -1.32
CA GLY A 152 -6.94 -16.00 -2.09
C GLY A 152 -6.08 -17.04 -1.41
N ASN A 153 -6.00 -18.21 -2.03
CA ASN A 153 -5.02 -19.23 -1.74
C ASN A 153 -4.06 -19.33 -2.93
N ALA A 154 -2.96 -18.63 -2.89
CA ALA A 154 -1.91 -18.79 -3.89
C ALA A 154 -0.88 -19.87 -3.50
N GLY A 155 -1.26 -20.93 -2.76
CA GLY A 155 -0.35 -21.97 -2.38
C GLY A 155 -0.84 -22.95 -1.30
N ARG A 156 -0.08 -24.00 -1.03
CA ARG A 156 -0.37 -25.22 -0.26
C ARG A 156 -0.61 -25.04 1.26
N SER A 157 -0.98 -23.89 1.77
CA SER A 157 -1.23 -23.67 3.20
C SER A 157 -2.66 -23.24 3.46
N THR A 158 -3.12 -23.39 4.70
CA THR A 158 -4.46 -23.08 5.21
C THR A 158 -4.87 -21.60 5.11
N GLY A 159 -4.65 -20.96 3.94
CA GLY A 159 -4.85 -19.57 3.60
C GLY A 159 -3.54 -18.77 3.71
N PRO A 160 -3.04 -18.20 2.60
CA PRO A 160 -1.92 -17.27 2.69
C PRO A 160 -2.39 -16.00 3.39
N PRO A 161 -1.53 -15.37 4.21
CA PRO A 161 -1.82 -14.06 4.73
C PRO A 161 -1.96 -13.05 3.58
N LEU A 162 -2.70 -11.97 3.80
CA LEU A 162 -2.63 -10.77 2.97
C LEU A 162 -1.27 -10.11 3.23
N PRO A 163 -0.31 -10.13 2.30
CA PRO A 163 0.85 -9.26 2.37
C PRO A 163 0.39 -7.84 2.08
N PHE A 164 0.38 -7.03 3.11
CA PHE A 164 0.03 -5.62 3.05
C PHE A 164 1.27 -4.77 3.25
N GLU A 165 1.54 -3.87 2.31
CA GLU A 165 2.69 -2.96 2.36
C GLU A 165 2.25 -1.52 2.15
N VAL A 166 2.99 -0.60 2.77
CA VAL A 166 2.87 0.84 2.56
C VAL A 166 4.24 1.34 2.13
N ARG A 167 4.31 1.99 0.98
CA ARG A 167 5.56 2.50 0.40
C ARG A 167 5.42 3.95 0.00
N TYR A 168 6.53 4.68 0.05
CA TYR A 168 6.68 5.99 -0.56
C TYR A 168 7.75 5.89 -1.65
N LYS A 169 7.35 6.11 -2.91
CA LYS A 169 8.23 5.99 -4.10
C LYS A 169 8.97 4.64 -4.19
N GLY A 170 8.25 3.53 -3.92
CA GLY A 170 8.77 2.17 -4.01
C GLY A 170 9.42 1.72 -2.72
#